data_b56f8208380c4279f336e3d73e43b029
#
_entry.id   b56f8208380c4279f336e3d73e43b029
#
_cell.length_a   1.000
_cell.length_b   1.000
_cell.length_c   1.000
_cell.angle_alpha   90.00
_cell.angle_beta   90.00
_cell.angle_gamma   90.00
#
_symmetry.space_group_name_H-M   'P 1'
#
loop_
_entity.id
_entity.type
_entity.pdbx_description
1 polymer ?
#
loop_
_entity_poly.entity_id
_entity_poly.type
_entity_poly.pdbx_seq_one_letter_code
_entity_poly.pdbx_strand_id
1 'polypeptide(L)'
;MTDHAGLVDYAEQVLDGKVALGSSAPRTAALLARCALEEWLDERSASWSSGGYPYPSTVSKLIALGALEGDELASRARRLWSALSRAVHHHAYELQPSITEVRHLVKQVPPLWR
;
A
#
# COMPACT_ATOMS: atom_id res chain seq x y z
N MET A 1 17.76 0.61 -4.13
CA MET A 1 16.45 0.49 -4.82
C MET A 1 15.47 -0.21 -3.89
N THR A 2 14.35 0.42 -3.61
CA THR A 2 13.36 -0.17 -2.73
C THR A 2 12.56 -1.22 -3.47
N ASP A 3 12.49 -2.41 -2.93
CA ASP A 3 11.74 -3.52 -3.51
C ASP A 3 10.39 -3.60 -2.83
N HIS A 4 9.29 -3.43 -3.59
CA HIS A 4 7.95 -3.46 -3.00
C HIS A 4 7.63 -4.83 -2.36
N ALA A 5 8.13 -5.94 -2.91
CA ALA A 5 7.96 -7.25 -2.30
C ALA A 5 8.68 -7.33 -0.94
N GLY A 6 9.87 -6.74 -0.86
CA GLY A 6 10.62 -6.69 0.39
C GLY A 6 9.92 -5.88 1.47
N LEU A 7 9.23 -4.80 1.07
CA LEU A 7 8.44 -4.00 2.02
C LEU A 7 7.28 -4.80 2.59
N VAL A 8 6.60 -5.61 1.78
CA VAL A 8 5.52 -6.47 2.26
C VAL A 8 6.05 -7.53 3.21
N ASP A 9 7.17 -8.16 2.87
CA ASP A 9 7.80 -9.14 3.74
C ASP A 9 8.16 -8.54 5.09
N TYR A 10 8.70 -7.33 5.09
CA TYR A 10 9.05 -6.63 6.33
C TYR A 10 7.79 -6.30 7.14
N ALA A 11 6.70 -5.89 6.47
CA ALA A 11 5.43 -5.63 7.14
C ALA A 11 4.92 -6.88 7.85
N GLU A 12 5.03 -8.04 7.21
CA GLU A 12 4.63 -9.30 7.83
C GLU A 12 5.50 -9.67 9.02
N GLN A 13 6.80 -9.42 8.95
CA GLN A 13 7.71 -9.63 10.08
C GLN A 13 7.34 -8.74 11.28
N VAL A 14 6.96 -7.50 11.01
CA VAL A 14 6.50 -6.56 12.05
C VAL A 14 5.24 -7.11 12.72
N LEU A 15 4.28 -7.59 11.94
CA LEU A 15 3.04 -8.14 12.47
C LEU A 15 3.26 -9.45 13.24
N ASP A 16 4.27 -10.21 12.86
CA ASP A 16 4.61 -11.46 13.52
C ASP A 16 5.41 -11.25 14.82
N GLY A 17 5.71 -10.01 15.17
CA GLY A 17 6.44 -9.69 16.38
C GLY A 17 7.95 -9.90 16.29
N LYS A 18 8.49 -10.08 15.09
CA LYS A 18 9.94 -10.24 14.89
C LYS A 18 10.71 -8.94 15.08
N VAL A 19 10.00 -7.83 15.03
CA VAL A 19 10.55 -6.50 15.33
C VAL A 19 9.77 -5.96 16.52
N ALA A 20 10.44 -5.54 17.55
CA ALA A 20 9.81 -5.15 18.82
C ALA A 20 9.28 -3.70 18.74
N LEU A 21 8.10 -3.51 18.18
CA LEU A 21 7.47 -2.21 18.03
C LEU A 21 6.27 -1.99 18.95
N GLY A 22 5.90 -3.00 19.74
CA GLY A 22 4.80 -2.89 20.68
C GLY A 22 3.48 -2.50 20.02
N SER A 23 2.79 -1.53 20.58
CA SER A 23 1.48 -1.09 20.08
C SER A 23 1.55 -0.37 18.74
N SER A 24 2.72 0.04 18.28
CA SER A 24 2.87 0.69 16.97
C SER A 24 3.04 -0.31 15.82
N ALA A 25 3.12 -1.61 16.10
CA ALA A 25 3.33 -2.63 15.08
C ALA A 25 2.27 -2.62 13.96
N PRO A 26 0.95 -2.60 14.25
CA PRO A 26 -0.05 -2.59 13.18
C PRO A 26 0.07 -1.36 12.29
N ARG A 27 0.26 -0.20 12.88
CA ARG A 27 0.38 1.06 12.15
C ARG A 27 1.63 1.08 11.27
N THR A 28 2.75 0.61 11.80
CA THR A 28 4.01 0.52 11.06
C THR A 28 3.88 -0.45 9.89
N ALA A 29 3.27 -1.61 10.12
CA ALA A 29 3.03 -2.58 9.05
C ALA A 29 2.12 -2.01 7.95
N ALA A 30 1.08 -1.27 8.34
CA ALA A 30 0.20 -0.60 7.38
C ALA A 30 0.96 0.43 6.53
N LEU A 31 1.87 1.19 7.17
CA LEU A 31 2.71 2.15 6.45
C LEU A 31 3.61 1.45 5.43
N LEU A 32 4.26 0.37 5.83
CA LEU A 32 5.14 -0.39 4.95
C LEU A 32 4.37 -0.97 3.76
N ALA A 33 3.19 -1.52 4.01
CA ALA A 33 2.34 -2.07 2.94
C ALA A 33 1.86 -0.97 1.99
N ARG A 34 1.52 0.20 2.53
CA ARG A 34 1.13 1.35 1.71
C ARG A 34 2.29 1.81 0.84
N CYS A 35 3.49 1.87 1.40
CA CYS A 35 4.70 2.21 0.63
C CYS A 35 4.94 1.19 -0.49
N ALA A 36 4.72 -0.11 -0.22
CA ALA A 36 4.87 -1.15 -1.23
C ALA A 36 3.89 -0.93 -2.39
N LEU A 37 2.65 -0.61 -2.08
CA LEU A 37 1.64 -0.34 -3.09
C LEU A 37 2.00 0.89 -3.92
N GLU A 38 2.45 1.96 -3.26
CA GLU A 38 2.85 3.19 -3.94
C GLU A 38 4.08 2.97 -4.83
N GLU A 39 5.04 2.18 -4.38
CA GLU A 39 6.22 1.81 -5.17
C GLU A 39 5.84 1.01 -6.41
N TRP A 40 4.98 0.03 -6.25
CA TRP A 40 4.46 -0.75 -7.38
C TRP A 40 3.77 0.16 -8.40
N LEU A 41 2.95 1.08 -7.89
CA LEU A 41 2.22 2.02 -8.74
C LEU A 41 3.17 2.97 -9.48
N ASP A 42 4.24 3.42 -8.79
CA ASP A 42 5.27 4.26 -9.42
C ASP A 42 5.96 3.54 -10.55
N GLU A 43 6.37 2.30 -10.34
CA GLU A 43 7.00 1.48 -11.38
C GLU A 43 6.05 1.28 -12.56
N ARG A 44 4.78 1.01 -12.27
CA ARG A 44 3.77 0.80 -13.30
C ARG A 44 3.53 2.07 -14.11
N SER A 45 3.44 3.21 -13.43
CA SER A 45 3.19 4.49 -14.07
C SER A 45 4.34 4.93 -14.97
N ALA A 46 5.55 4.53 -14.67
CA ALA A 46 6.72 4.84 -15.50
C ALA A 46 6.58 4.25 -16.91
N SER A 47 5.90 3.10 -17.03
CA SER A 47 5.69 2.47 -18.34
C SER A 47 4.64 3.17 -19.19
N TRP A 48 3.80 4.02 -18.59
CA TRP A 48 2.74 4.73 -19.31
C TRP A 48 3.21 6.06 -19.89
N SER A 49 4.27 6.60 -19.35
CA SER A 49 4.71 7.97 -19.64
C SER A 49 5.65 7.99 -20.84
N SER A 50 5.11 8.23 -22.01
CA SER A 50 5.92 8.45 -23.21
C SER A 50 6.39 9.90 -23.32
N GLY A 51 5.85 10.80 -22.50
CA GLY A 51 6.10 12.24 -22.59
C GLY A 51 6.96 12.84 -21.49
N GLY A 52 7.44 12.05 -20.56
CA GLY A 52 8.33 12.53 -19.52
C GLY A 52 7.70 13.29 -18.35
N TYR A 53 6.39 13.35 -18.28
CA TYR A 53 5.71 14.00 -17.16
C TYR A 53 5.22 12.94 -16.17
N PRO A 54 5.80 12.87 -14.97
CA PRO A 54 5.31 11.93 -13.96
C PRO A 54 3.93 12.39 -13.46
N TYR A 55 3.09 11.44 -13.13
CA TYR A 55 1.82 11.74 -12.47
C TYR A 55 2.11 12.31 -11.08
N PRO A 56 1.47 13.43 -10.69
CA PRO A 56 1.88 14.18 -9.48
C PRO A 56 1.45 13.53 -8.16
N SER A 57 0.49 12.61 -8.18
CA SER A 57 -0.03 12.04 -6.94
C SER A 57 -0.43 10.59 -7.12
N THR A 58 -0.56 9.88 -5.99
CA THR A 58 -1.06 8.51 -5.99
C THR A 58 -2.46 8.43 -6.57
N VAL A 59 -3.32 9.40 -6.26
CA VAL A 59 -4.69 9.43 -6.81
C VAL A 59 -4.66 9.55 -8.33
N SER A 60 -3.81 10.42 -8.88
CA SER A 60 -3.66 10.55 -10.34
C SER A 60 -3.21 9.24 -10.97
N LYS A 61 -2.27 8.54 -10.33
CA LYS A 61 -1.79 7.25 -10.82
C LYS A 61 -2.87 6.19 -10.80
N LEU A 62 -3.71 6.19 -9.77
CA LEU A 62 -4.83 5.24 -9.67
C LEU A 62 -5.88 5.50 -10.74
N ILE A 63 -6.16 6.75 -11.05
CA ILE A 63 -7.08 7.12 -12.13
C ILE A 63 -6.51 6.63 -13.47
N ALA A 64 -5.24 6.89 -13.73
CA ALA A 64 -4.58 6.45 -14.95
C ALA A 64 -4.54 4.92 -15.06
N LEU A 65 -4.32 4.23 -13.93
CA LEU A 65 -4.34 2.77 -13.88
C LEU A 65 -5.69 2.23 -14.39
N GLY A 66 -6.79 2.82 -13.92
CA GLY A 66 -8.13 2.43 -14.36
C GLY A 66 -8.35 2.63 -15.85
N ALA A 67 -7.89 3.77 -16.37
CA ALA A 67 -8.04 4.10 -17.78
C ALA A 67 -7.18 3.22 -18.70
N LEU A 68 -6.00 2.83 -18.23
CA LEU A 68 -5.02 2.14 -19.07
C LEU A 68 -4.98 0.63 -18.86
N GLU A 69 -5.30 0.15 -17.68
CA GLU A 69 -5.17 -1.29 -17.34
C GLU A 69 -6.43 -1.94 -16.79
N GLY A 70 -7.50 -1.17 -16.61
CA GLY A 70 -8.79 -1.71 -16.24
C GLY A 70 -9.30 -1.24 -14.89
N ASP A 71 -10.62 -1.07 -14.82
CA ASP A 71 -11.29 -0.53 -13.64
C ASP A 71 -11.24 -1.47 -12.43
N GLU A 72 -11.24 -2.78 -12.66
CA GLU A 72 -11.23 -3.74 -11.55
C GLU A 72 -9.93 -3.65 -10.75
N LEU A 73 -8.80 -3.65 -11.46
CA LEU A 73 -7.49 -3.53 -10.81
C LEU A 73 -7.38 -2.20 -10.08
N ALA A 74 -7.78 -1.11 -10.74
CA ALA A 74 -7.72 0.22 -10.15
C ALA A 74 -8.62 0.34 -8.91
N SER A 75 -9.81 -0.24 -8.95
CA SER A 75 -10.73 -0.23 -7.81
C SER A 75 -10.16 -0.98 -6.61
N ARG A 76 -9.57 -2.15 -6.86
CA ARG A 76 -8.92 -2.95 -5.81
C ARG A 76 -7.76 -2.18 -5.18
N ALA A 77 -6.90 -1.61 -6.02
CA ALA A 77 -5.75 -0.85 -5.56
C ALA A 77 -6.18 0.37 -4.75
N ARG A 78 -7.20 1.09 -5.23
CA ARG A 78 -7.71 2.29 -4.57
C ARG A 78 -8.33 1.98 -3.21
N ARG A 79 -9.15 0.93 -3.13
CA ARG A 79 -9.75 0.54 -1.85
C ARG A 79 -8.70 0.14 -0.84
N LEU A 80 -7.72 -0.63 -1.28
CA LEU A 80 -6.64 -1.07 -0.42
C LEU A 80 -5.78 0.11 0.05
N TRP A 81 -5.42 0.99 -0.86
CA TRP A 81 -4.65 2.20 -0.53
C TRP A 81 -5.39 3.07 0.48
N SER A 82 -6.69 3.26 0.30
CA SER A 82 -7.52 4.04 1.23
C SER A 82 -7.58 3.40 2.61
N ALA A 83 -7.76 2.07 2.67
CA ALA A 83 -7.81 1.36 3.94
C ALA A 83 -6.47 1.41 4.68
N LEU A 84 -5.36 1.24 3.97
CA LEU A 84 -4.02 1.34 4.55
C LEU A 84 -3.75 2.76 5.03
N SER A 85 -4.17 3.77 4.28
CA SER A 85 -4.00 5.17 4.68
C SER A 85 -4.75 5.48 5.97
N ARG A 86 -5.97 4.95 6.14
CA ARG A 86 -6.72 5.12 7.38
C ARG A 86 -6.03 4.45 8.55
N ALA A 87 -5.46 3.27 8.34
CA ALA A 87 -4.73 2.56 9.38
C ALA A 87 -3.48 3.32 9.82
N VAL A 88 -2.83 4.03 8.89
CA VAL A 88 -1.64 4.85 9.19
C VAL A 88 -2.04 6.13 9.95
N HIS A 89 -3.14 6.76 9.56
CA HIS A 89 -3.54 8.10 10.04
C HIS A 89 -4.69 8.08 11.05
N HIS A 90 -4.76 7.07 11.91
CA HIS A 90 -5.81 7.05 12.93
C HIS A 90 -5.63 8.22 13.91
N HIS A 91 -6.75 8.75 14.38
CA HIS A 91 -6.74 9.85 15.36
C HIS A 91 -6.65 9.31 16.79
N ALA A 92 -6.22 10.15 17.72
CA ALA A 92 -5.98 9.75 19.12
C ALA A 92 -7.22 9.19 19.82
N TYR A 93 -8.41 9.59 19.40
CA TYR A 93 -9.66 9.10 19.97
C TYR A 93 -10.31 7.96 19.18
N GLU A 94 -9.66 7.52 18.10
CA GLU A 94 -10.10 6.34 17.35
C GLU A 94 -9.37 5.12 17.89
N LEU A 95 -10.01 3.96 17.76
CA LEU A 95 -9.36 2.71 18.10
C LEU A 95 -8.22 2.45 17.11
N GLN A 96 -7.10 1.99 17.64
CA GLN A 96 -6.00 1.59 16.78
C GLN A 96 -6.38 0.39 15.93
N PRO A 97 -5.88 0.29 14.69
CA PRO A 97 -6.13 -0.88 13.87
C PRO A 97 -5.54 -2.11 14.53
N SER A 98 -6.24 -3.24 14.45
CA SER A 98 -5.76 -4.48 15.03
C SER A 98 -4.73 -5.14 14.12
N ILE A 99 -3.91 -6.01 14.69
CA ILE A 99 -2.97 -6.84 13.93
C ILE A 99 -3.72 -7.65 12.87
N THR A 100 -4.88 -8.22 13.24
CA THR A 100 -5.68 -9.03 12.32
C THR A 100 -6.16 -8.22 11.12
N GLU A 101 -6.68 -7.02 11.36
CA GLU A 101 -7.13 -6.13 10.27
C GLU A 101 -5.99 -5.77 9.33
N VAL A 102 -4.85 -5.34 9.90
CA VAL A 102 -3.72 -4.93 9.10
C VAL A 102 -3.12 -6.12 8.35
N ARG A 103 -3.03 -7.28 8.98
CA ARG A 103 -2.54 -8.50 8.31
C ARG A 103 -3.40 -8.83 7.10
N HIS A 104 -4.72 -8.70 7.23
CA HIS A 104 -5.64 -8.93 6.12
C HIS A 104 -5.37 -7.95 4.96
N LEU A 105 -5.12 -6.69 5.28
CA LEU A 105 -4.79 -5.68 4.26
C LEU A 105 -3.44 -5.95 3.60
N VAL A 106 -2.43 -6.27 4.39
CA VAL A 106 -1.09 -6.55 3.88
C VAL A 106 -1.12 -7.70 2.88
N LYS A 107 -1.89 -8.75 3.14
CA LYS A 107 -2.01 -9.90 2.25
C LYS A 107 -2.68 -9.59 0.93
N GLN A 108 -3.40 -8.48 0.82
CA GLN A 108 -4.07 -8.09 -0.42
C GLN A 108 -3.14 -7.34 -1.37
N VAL A 109 -1.96 -6.90 -0.90
CA VAL A 109 -1.05 -6.12 -1.74
C VAL A 109 -0.40 -6.95 -2.85
N PRO A 110 0.24 -8.11 -2.57
CA PRO A 110 0.89 -8.89 -3.62
C PRO A 110 -0.01 -9.32 -4.79
N PRO A 111 -1.29 -9.67 -4.58
CA PRO A 111 -2.16 -10.00 -5.72
C PRO A 111 -2.33 -8.90 -6.74
N LEU A 112 -2.07 -7.64 -6.38
CA LEU A 112 -2.22 -6.52 -7.31
C LEU A 112 -1.20 -6.56 -8.44
N TRP A 113 -0.02 -7.09 -8.18
CA TRP A 113 1.06 -7.05 -9.18
C TRP A 113 1.23 -8.37 -9.96
N ARG A 114 0.24 -9.24 -9.87
CA ARG A 114 0.21 -10.48 -10.66
C ARG A 114 -0.54 -10.29 -11.97
#